data_7cfaa5b63e6a0c0ed30e29e0c2d39ab2
#
_entry.id   7cfaa5b63e6a0c0ed30e29e0c2d39ab2
#
_cell.length_a   1.000
_cell.length_b   1.000
_cell.length_c   1.000
_cell.angle_alpha   90.00
_cell.angle_beta   90.00
_cell.angle_gamma   90.00
#
_symmetry.space_group_name_H-M   'P 1'
#
loop_
_entity.id
_entity.type
_entity.pdbx_description
1 polymer ?
#
loop_
_entity_poly.entity_id
_entity_poly.type
_entity_poly.pdbx_seq_one_letter_code
_entity_poly.pdbx_strand_id
1 'polypeptide(L)' 'MEKVEQRIKKIVAEQLGVNEAEIKNESSFVDDLGADSLDTVELVMALEEEFDCEIPDEQAEKIHTVQQAMDYMDSVTN' A
#
# COMPACT_ATOMS: atom_id res chain seq x y z
N MET A 1 -14.08 -9.45 10.16
CA MET A 1 -13.39 -8.20 9.79
C MET A 1 -12.16 -8.49 8.94
N GLU A 2 -11.95 -7.68 7.92
CA GLU A 2 -10.78 -7.86 7.07
C GLU A 2 -9.52 -7.43 7.82
N LYS A 3 -8.47 -8.19 7.63
CA LYS A 3 -7.16 -7.84 8.20
C LYS A 3 -6.55 -6.70 7.42
N VAL A 4 -5.65 -5.96 8.05
CA VAL A 4 -4.92 -4.86 7.40
C VAL A 4 -4.27 -5.36 6.10
N GLU A 5 -3.66 -6.53 6.15
CA GLU A 5 -3.03 -7.14 4.97
C GLU A 5 -3.98 -7.25 3.78
N GLN A 6 -5.17 -7.79 4.02
CA GLN A 6 -6.16 -7.97 2.95
C GLN A 6 -6.65 -6.63 2.39
N ARG A 7 -6.85 -5.67 3.27
CA ARG A 7 -7.31 -4.35 2.85
C ARG A 7 -6.26 -3.66 1.98
N ILE A 8 -5.00 -3.74 2.38
CA ILE A 8 -3.91 -3.13 1.63
C ILE A 8 -3.75 -3.79 0.27
N LYS A 9 -3.77 -5.12 0.21
CA LYS A 9 -3.64 -5.84 -1.07
C LYS A 9 -4.77 -5.50 -2.02
N LYS A 10 -5.97 -5.34 -1.51
CA LYS A 10 -7.11 -4.97 -2.32
C LYS A 10 -6.93 -3.58 -2.93
N ILE A 11 -6.48 -2.63 -2.11
CA ILE A 11 -6.23 -1.26 -2.56
C ILE A 11 -5.12 -1.23 -3.60
N VAL A 12 -4.05 -1.95 -3.35
CA VAL A 12 -2.92 -2.03 -4.29
C VAL A 12 -3.38 -2.59 -5.63
N ALA A 13 -4.17 -3.65 -5.59
CA ALA A 13 -4.70 -4.26 -6.82
C ALA A 13 -5.53 -3.26 -7.62
N GLU A 14 -6.38 -2.51 -6.96
CA GLU A 14 -7.23 -1.53 -7.61
C GLU A 14 -6.44 -0.35 -8.17
N GLN A 15 -5.49 0.16 -7.40
CA GLN A 15 -4.72 1.33 -7.81
C GLN A 15 -3.73 1.04 -8.94
N LEU A 16 -3.13 -0.13 -8.91
CA LEU A 16 -2.10 -0.50 -9.88
C LEU A 16 -2.64 -1.38 -11.03
N GLY A 17 -3.89 -1.78 -10.94
CA GLY A 17 -4.50 -2.61 -11.99
C GLY A 17 -3.91 -4.01 -12.08
N VAL A 18 -3.48 -4.57 -10.95
CA VAL A 18 -2.90 -5.91 -10.92
C VAL A 18 -3.84 -6.86 -10.19
N ASN A 19 -3.65 -8.16 -10.41
CA ASN A 19 -4.45 -9.19 -9.77
C ASN A 19 -4.02 -9.33 -8.31
N GLU A 20 -4.97 -9.21 -7.40
CA GLU A 20 -4.70 -9.33 -5.96
C GLU A 20 -3.98 -10.63 -5.60
N ALA A 21 -4.30 -11.72 -6.28
CA ALA A 21 -3.67 -13.02 -6.04
C ALA A 21 -2.18 -13.04 -6.39
N GLU A 22 -1.73 -12.11 -7.22
CA GLU A 22 -0.33 -12.00 -7.62
C GLU A 22 0.48 -11.13 -6.68
N ILE A 23 -0.16 -10.42 -5.78
CA ILE A 23 0.50 -9.52 -4.85
C ILE A 23 1.04 -10.31 -3.67
N LYS A 24 2.34 -10.20 -3.44
CA LYS A 24 3.01 -10.84 -2.31
C LYS A 24 3.48 -9.80 -1.32
N ASN A 25 3.71 -10.23 -0.08
CA ASN A 25 4.15 -9.30 0.97
C ASN A 25 5.46 -8.62 0.63
N GLU A 26 6.37 -9.32 -0.02
CA GLU A 26 7.66 -8.76 -0.42
C GLU A 26 7.62 -8.02 -1.75
N SER A 27 6.46 -7.97 -2.42
CA SER A 27 6.35 -7.28 -3.71
C SER A 27 6.68 -5.81 -3.59
N SER A 28 7.56 -5.32 -4.48
CA SER A 28 7.87 -3.90 -4.58
C SER A 28 6.84 -3.23 -5.49
N PHE A 29 6.33 -2.09 -5.09
CA PHE A 29 5.34 -1.39 -5.90
C PHE A 29 5.90 -1.00 -7.28
N VAL A 30 7.13 -0.53 -7.32
CA VAL A 30 7.76 -0.09 -8.56
C VAL A 30 8.35 -1.26 -9.34
N ASP A 31 9.19 -2.07 -8.67
CA ASP A 31 9.94 -3.13 -9.36
C ASP A 31 9.09 -4.33 -9.74
N ASP A 32 8.20 -4.74 -8.86
CA ASP A 32 7.41 -5.95 -9.08
C ASP A 32 6.02 -5.68 -9.66
N LEU A 33 5.41 -4.57 -9.26
CA LEU A 33 4.03 -4.26 -9.65
C LEU A 33 3.94 -3.16 -10.72
N GLY A 34 5.08 -2.61 -11.11
CA GLY A 34 5.14 -1.66 -12.22
C GLY A 34 4.59 -0.27 -11.93
N ALA A 35 4.53 0.13 -10.67
CA ALA A 35 4.05 1.46 -10.31
C ALA A 35 5.11 2.52 -10.64
N ASP A 36 4.66 3.67 -11.13
CA ASP A 36 5.55 4.81 -11.27
C ASP A 36 5.34 5.76 -10.06
N SER A 37 6.02 6.91 -10.07
CA SER A 37 5.95 7.83 -8.93
C SER A 37 4.55 8.39 -8.69
N LEU A 38 3.79 8.60 -9.76
CA LEU A 38 2.40 9.06 -9.63
C LEU A 38 1.53 7.97 -9.03
N ASP A 39 1.71 6.73 -9.47
CA ASP A 39 0.97 5.60 -8.95
C ASP A 39 1.20 5.42 -7.46
N THR A 40 2.45 5.58 -7.00
CA THR A 40 2.75 5.44 -5.58
C THR A 40 2.12 6.55 -4.75
N VAL A 41 2.08 7.76 -5.27
CA VAL A 41 1.40 8.88 -4.59
C VAL A 41 -0.10 8.60 -4.47
N GLU A 42 -0.71 8.14 -5.54
CA GLU A 42 -2.15 7.81 -5.52
C GLU A 42 -2.44 6.65 -4.58
N LEU A 43 -1.54 5.67 -4.53
CA LEU A 43 -1.67 4.54 -3.62
C LEU A 43 -1.65 5.01 -2.17
N VAL A 44 -0.72 5.89 -1.82
CA VAL A 44 -0.62 6.43 -0.46
C VAL A 44 -1.91 7.17 -0.10
N MET A 45 -2.44 7.96 -1.02
CA MET A 45 -3.69 8.68 -0.79
C MET A 45 -4.86 7.72 -0.57
N ALA A 46 -4.92 6.65 -1.35
CA ALA A 46 -5.97 5.64 -1.20
C ALA A 46 -5.87 4.95 0.16
N LEU A 47 -4.65 4.67 0.61
CA LEU A 47 -4.44 4.07 1.93
C LEU A 47 -4.89 5.01 3.04
N GLU A 48 -4.60 6.30 2.90
CA GLU A 48 -5.05 7.30 3.87
C GLU A 48 -6.56 7.34 3.99
N GLU A 49 -7.25 7.27 2.87
CA GLU A 49 -8.71 7.27 2.87
C GLU A 49 -9.27 5.98 3.45
N GLU A 50 -8.68 4.85 3.11
CA GLU A 50 -9.17 3.55 3.59
C GLU A 50 -9.04 3.40 5.10
N PHE A 51 -7.93 3.89 5.66
CA PHE A 51 -7.63 3.74 7.08
C PHE A 51 -7.93 5.00 7.89
N ASP A 52 -8.45 6.02 7.24
CA ASP A 52 -8.80 7.29 7.88
C ASP A 52 -7.65 7.85 8.71
N CYS A 53 -6.49 7.93 8.09
CA CYS A 53 -5.28 8.45 8.73
C CYS A 53 -4.45 9.25 7.74
N GLU A 54 -3.51 10.01 8.26
CA GLU A 54 -2.56 10.77 7.44
C GLU A 54 -1.21 10.06 7.43
N ILE A 55 -0.63 9.94 6.25
CA ILE A 55 0.70 9.39 6.10
C ILE A 55 1.63 10.54 5.72
N PRO A 56 2.51 10.98 6.63
CA PRO A 56 3.45 12.06 6.30
C PRO A 56 4.35 11.67 5.12
N ASP A 57 4.77 12.64 4.35
CA ASP A 57 5.62 12.41 3.19
C ASP A 57 6.88 11.62 3.53
N GLU A 58 7.47 11.89 4.69
CA GLU A 58 8.65 11.15 5.15
C GLU A 58 8.39 9.65 5.27
N GLN A 59 7.23 9.29 5.78
CA GLN A 59 6.86 7.89 5.93
C GLN A 59 6.47 7.28 4.60
N ALA A 60 5.77 8.06 3.77
CA ALA A 60 5.37 7.59 2.44
C ALA A 60 6.59 7.23 1.61
N GLU A 61 7.66 8.00 1.71
CA GLU A 61 8.91 7.74 0.98
C GLU A 61 9.57 6.42 1.38
N LYS A 62 9.28 5.92 2.57
CA LYS A 62 9.85 4.66 3.08
C LYS A 62 9.01 3.46 2.72
N ILE A 63 7.81 3.67 2.20
CA ILE A 63 6.91 2.58 1.86
C ILE A 63 7.14 2.18 0.40
N HIS A 64 7.95 1.16 0.20
CA HIS A 64 8.33 0.67 -1.14
C HIS A 64 7.74 -0.70 -1.45
N THR A 65 7.38 -1.46 -0.43
CA THR A 65 6.85 -2.81 -0.58
C THR A 65 5.51 -2.95 0.15
N VAL A 66 4.77 -3.99 -0.22
CA VAL A 66 3.51 -4.31 0.45
C VAL A 66 3.73 -4.53 1.94
N GLN A 67 4.81 -5.24 2.30
CA GLN A 67 5.12 -5.50 3.71
C GLN A 67 5.34 -4.19 4.49
N GLN A 68 6.06 -3.25 3.90
CA GLN A 68 6.30 -1.96 4.55
C GLN A 68 5.02 -1.19 4.75
N ALA A 69 4.11 -1.25 3.77
CA ALA A 69 2.80 -0.61 3.89
C ALA A 69 1.99 -1.25 5.01
N MET A 70 2.01 -2.57 5.09
CA MET A 70 1.30 -3.29 6.15
C MET A 70 1.85 -2.96 7.53
N ASP A 71 3.16 -2.95 7.65
CA ASP A 71 3.82 -2.64 8.92
C ASP A 71 3.47 -1.23 9.39
N TYR A 72 3.50 -0.28 8.48
CA TYR A 72 3.16 1.10 8.81
C TYR A 72 1.69 1.23 9.23
N MET A 73 0.78 0.67 8.44
CA MET A 73 -0.65 0.75 8.75
C MET A 73 -0.99 0.03 10.04
N ASP A 74 -0.36 -1.11 10.30
CA ASP A 74 -0.56 -1.86 11.53
C ASP A 74 -0.12 -1.03 12.73
N SER A 75 0.98 -0.32 12.58
CA SER A 75 1.53 0.55 13.62
C SER A 75 0.59 1.71 13.98
N VAL A 76 -0.06 2.30 12.99
CA VAL A 76 -0.92 3.48 13.22
C VAL A 76 -2.38 3.13 13.53
N THR A 77 -2.80 1.91 13.23
CA THR A 77 -4.20 1.48 13.47
C THR A 77 -4.36 0.63 14.72
N ASN A 78 -3.28 0.19 15.32
CA ASN A 78 -3.34 -0.59 16.56
C ASN A 78 -3.09 0.28 17.77
#